data_17c793b9f7752734e7b4e95b18dc2439
#
_entry.id   17c793b9f7752734e7b4e95b18dc2439
#
_cell.length_a   1.000
_cell.length_b   1.000
_cell.length_c   1.000
_cell.angle_alpha   90.00
_cell.angle_beta   90.00
_cell.angle_gamma   90.00
#
_symmetry.space_group_name_H-M   'P 1'
#
loop_
_entity.id
_entity.type
_entity.pdbx_description
1 polymer ?
#
loop_
_entity_poly.entity_id
_entity_poly.type
_entity_poly.pdbx_seq_one_letter_code
_entity_poly.pdbx_strand_id
1 'polypeptide(L)'
;MLVRLTGKNDKAILRYIEQSRFCTAKQIAKIFYRNSSQGEALARRRLNRMIQAEYLRVYRSKSFDNRNVYIFNTKKNKNLKPSLHDMAVFDYQAELIYNGAEIIYFKPNQYWMNGTVRSDGFCIFKFNDKIYFNLIEVVVNHNDDNFKKYDDLYITNEIQNIYEGEFPELIIIDSFVHKTNFEFKNDIKFKIIDLELNDFPIIFL
;
A
#
# COMPACT_ATOMS: atom_id res chain seq x y z
N MET A 1 -20.20 28.67 6.42
CA MET A 1 -19.16 28.81 7.45
C MET A 1 -18.00 27.83 7.07
N LEU A 2 -16.81 28.35 6.76
CA LEU A 2 -15.68 27.51 6.39
C LEU A 2 -15.21 26.74 7.63
N VAL A 3 -15.24 25.42 7.57
CA VAL A 3 -14.73 24.54 8.63
C VAL A 3 -13.21 24.65 8.67
N ARG A 4 -12.66 25.20 9.74
CA ARG A 4 -11.21 25.28 9.95
C ARG A 4 -10.66 23.92 10.39
N LEU A 5 -9.62 23.47 9.72
CA LEU A 5 -8.84 22.30 10.13
C LEU A 5 -7.84 22.75 11.20
N THR A 6 -8.04 22.32 12.43
CA THR A 6 -7.25 22.73 13.61
C THR A 6 -6.53 21.58 14.30
N GLY A 7 -6.66 20.36 13.78
CA GLY A 7 -6.00 19.19 14.35
C GLY A 7 -4.50 19.18 14.07
N LYS A 8 -3.70 18.76 15.07
CA LYS A 8 -2.24 18.70 14.98
C LYS A 8 -1.76 17.94 13.71
N ASN A 9 -2.47 16.88 13.32
CA ASN A 9 -2.10 16.02 12.19
C ASN A 9 -2.86 16.39 10.89
N ASP A 10 -3.78 17.34 10.89
CA ASP A 10 -4.69 17.57 9.76
C ASP A 10 -3.94 17.87 8.45
N LYS A 11 -2.89 18.69 8.50
CA LYS A 11 -2.06 19.02 7.32
C LYS A 11 -1.30 17.80 6.80
N ALA A 12 -0.74 16.98 7.71
CA ALA A 12 -0.01 15.78 7.34
C ALA A 12 -0.93 14.72 6.73
N ILE A 13 -2.11 14.52 7.32
CA ILE A 13 -3.15 13.62 6.79
C ILE A 13 -3.58 14.06 5.39
N LEU A 14 -3.87 15.34 5.19
CA LEU A 14 -4.26 15.85 3.86
C LEU A 14 -3.16 15.65 2.83
N ARG A 15 -1.90 15.93 3.18
CA ARG A 15 -0.76 15.73 2.28
C ARG A 15 -0.61 14.24 1.91
N TYR A 16 -0.75 13.34 2.88
CA TYR A 16 -0.73 11.91 2.63
C TYR A 16 -1.84 11.50 1.66
N ILE A 17 -3.09 11.95 1.88
CA ILE A 17 -4.23 11.62 1.02
C ILE A 17 -4.09 12.26 -0.37
N GLU A 18 -3.51 13.44 -0.48
CA GLU A 18 -3.22 14.06 -1.76
C GLU A 18 -2.25 13.23 -2.59
N GLN A 19 -1.19 12.72 -1.98
CA GLN A 19 -0.19 11.86 -2.62
C GLN A 19 -0.74 10.48 -2.99
N SER A 20 -1.43 9.82 -2.05
CA SER A 20 -2.05 8.52 -2.26
C SER A 20 -3.34 8.59 -3.08
N ARG A 21 -3.95 9.78 -3.20
CA ARG A 21 -5.24 10.10 -3.84
C ARG A 21 -6.46 9.62 -3.06
N PHE A 22 -6.32 8.63 -2.20
CA PHE A 22 -7.36 8.07 -1.35
C PHE A 22 -6.77 7.43 -0.08
N CYS A 23 -7.62 7.15 0.91
CA CYS A 23 -7.26 6.36 2.10
C CYS A 23 -8.49 5.74 2.74
N THR A 24 -8.26 4.85 3.71
CA THR A 24 -9.27 4.39 4.68
C THR A 24 -9.00 4.98 6.07
N ALA A 25 -9.99 4.91 6.94
CA ALA A 25 -9.81 5.30 8.33
C ALA A 25 -8.80 4.40 9.06
N LYS A 26 -8.75 3.09 8.71
CA LYS A 26 -7.79 2.12 9.26
C LYS A 26 -6.35 2.50 8.90
N GLN A 27 -6.08 2.88 7.64
CA GLN A 27 -4.76 3.34 7.20
C GLN A 27 -4.33 4.60 7.95
N ILE A 28 -5.20 5.61 8.04
CA ILE A 28 -4.92 6.85 8.77
C ILE A 28 -4.70 6.59 10.25
N ALA A 29 -5.43 5.65 10.86
CA ALA A 29 -5.23 5.25 12.24
C ALA A 29 -3.83 4.67 12.47
N LYS A 30 -3.39 3.73 11.63
CA LYS A 30 -2.07 3.10 11.70
C LYS A 30 -0.94 4.11 11.52
N ILE A 31 -1.08 5.03 10.58
CA ILE A 31 -0.02 6.00 10.25
C ILE A 31 0.07 7.14 11.29
N PHE A 32 -1.06 7.72 11.70
CA PHE A 32 -1.07 8.96 12.48
C PHE A 32 -1.53 8.82 13.92
N TYR A 33 -2.14 7.70 14.28
CA TYR A 33 -2.73 7.45 15.62
C TYR A 33 -2.33 6.08 16.18
N ARG A 34 -1.19 5.53 15.78
CA ARG A 34 -0.71 4.19 16.15
C ARG A 34 -0.65 3.93 17.66
N ASN A 35 -0.44 4.98 18.45
CA ASN A 35 -0.31 4.88 19.90
C ASN A 35 -1.65 5.06 20.64
N SER A 36 -2.79 5.09 19.93
CA SER A 36 -4.10 5.32 20.51
C SER A 36 -4.98 4.10 20.33
N SER A 37 -5.54 3.56 21.43
CA SER A 37 -6.57 2.51 21.39
C SER A 37 -7.85 2.94 20.65
N GLN A 38 -8.07 4.27 20.50
CA GLN A 38 -9.19 4.86 19.75
C GLN A 38 -8.74 5.40 18.38
N GLY A 39 -7.61 4.95 17.85
CA GLY A 39 -6.99 5.49 16.64
C GLY A 39 -7.94 5.59 15.45
N GLU A 40 -8.73 4.54 15.20
CA GLU A 40 -9.67 4.52 14.08
C GLU A 40 -10.84 5.50 14.27
N ALA A 41 -11.38 5.61 15.48
CA ALA A 41 -12.43 6.59 15.80
C ALA A 41 -11.93 8.03 15.64
N LEU A 42 -10.68 8.29 16.06
CA LEU A 42 -10.02 9.58 15.84
C LEU A 42 -9.83 9.87 14.36
N ALA A 43 -9.34 8.90 13.59
CA ALA A 43 -9.17 9.03 12.16
C ALA A 43 -10.51 9.35 11.46
N ARG A 44 -11.56 8.57 11.72
CA ARG A 44 -12.92 8.81 11.16
C ARG A 44 -13.43 10.21 11.47
N ARG A 45 -13.27 10.67 12.72
CA ARG A 45 -13.70 12.02 13.11
C ARG A 45 -12.95 13.10 12.34
N ARG A 46 -11.65 12.94 12.11
CA ARG A 46 -10.85 13.89 11.34
C ARG A 46 -11.19 13.87 9.86
N LEU A 47 -11.32 12.70 9.26
CA LEU A 47 -11.71 12.55 7.87
C LEU A 47 -13.10 13.14 7.59
N ASN A 48 -14.05 12.94 8.50
CA ASN A 48 -15.38 13.55 8.37
C ASN A 48 -15.33 15.09 8.40
N ARG A 49 -14.48 15.69 9.24
CA ARG A 49 -14.25 17.15 9.22
C ARG A 49 -13.66 17.61 7.89
N MET A 50 -12.76 16.82 7.30
CA MET A 50 -12.18 17.14 5.99
C MET A 50 -13.20 17.01 4.85
N ILE A 51 -14.20 16.12 4.98
CA ILE A 51 -15.35 16.08 4.06
C ILE A 51 -16.21 17.36 4.22
N GLN A 52 -16.53 17.74 5.45
CA GLN A 52 -17.30 18.97 5.72
C GLN A 52 -16.59 20.24 5.22
N ALA A 53 -15.26 20.22 5.17
CA ALA A 53 -14.43 21.27 4.63
C ALA A 53 -14.16 21.12 3.11
N GLU A 54 -14.82 20.18 2.44
CA GLU A 54 -14.75 19.90 1.00
C GLU A 54 -13.37 19.46 0.46
N TYR A 55 -12.41 19.15 1.34
CA TYR A 55 -11.11 18.59 0.93
C TYR A 55 -11.23 17.15 0.44
N LEU A 56 -12.17 16.41 1.02
CA LEU A 56 -12.36 14.98 0.71
C LEU A 56 -13.82 14.72 0.28
N ARG A 57 -13.99 13.68 -0.49
CA ARG A 57 -15.28 13.02 -0.69
C ARG A 57 -15.18 11.56 -0.21
N VAL A 58 -16.32 10.96 0.12
CA VAL A 58 -16.39 9.55 0.52
C VAL A 58 -16.94 8.70 -0.61
N TYR A 59 -16.32 7.53 -0.80
CA TYR A 59 -16.81 6.47 -1.67
C TYR A 59 -17.00 5.21 -0.83
N ARG A 60 -18.17 4.58 -0.92
CA ARG A 60 -18.43 3.31 -0.24
C ARG A 60 -18.11 2.16 -1.19
N SER A 61 -17.03 1.45 -0.92
CA SER A 61 -16.58 0.35 -1.76
C SER A 61 -17.35 -0.92 -1.45
N LYS A 62 -18.09 -1.43 -2.43
CA LYS A 62 -18.79 -2.72 -2.32
C LYS A 62 -17.82 -3.91 -2.27
N SER A 63 -16.66 -3.78 -2.91
CA SER A 63 -15.62 -4.82 -2.96
C SER A 63 -14.85 -4.95 -1.65
N PHE A 64 -15.06 -4.07 -0.68
CA PHE A 64 -14.38 -3.98 0.61
C PHE A 64 -15.37 -3.89 1.75
N ASP A 65 -16.13 -4.91 2.02
CA ASP A 65 -17.06 -4.99 3.15
C ASP A 65 -17.82 -3.68 3.38
N ASN A 66 -18.19 -2.98 2.30
CA ASN A 66 -18.79 -1.64 2.35
C ASN A 66 -17.96 -0.59 3.11
N ARG A 67 -16.64 -0.71 3.19
CA ARG A 67 -15.77 0.28 3.84
C ARG A 67 -15.85 1.64 3.16
N ASN A 68 -15.78 2.68 3.95
CA ASN A 68 -15.64 4.04 3.45
C ASN A 68 -14.21 4.30 3.00
N VAL A 69 -14.06 4.70 1.73
CA VAL A 69 -12.82 5.18 1.14
C VAL A 69 -12.92 6.69 0.99
N TYR A 70 -11.97 7.40 1.57
CA TYR A 70 -11.88 8.85 1.53
C TYR A 70 -10.96 9.26 0.39
N ILE A 71 -11.47 10.05 -0.54
CA ILE A 71 -10.80 10.41 -1.78
C ILE A 71 -10.51 11.90 -1.78
N PHE A 72 -9.30 12.29 -2.16
CA PHE A 72 -8.93 13.70 -2.29
C PHE A 72 -9.77 14.38 -3.38
N ASN A 73 -10.48 15.47 -3.00
CA ASN A 73 -11.53 16.08 -3.80
C ASN A 73 -10.95 17.02 -4.87
N THR A 74 -10.54 16.46 -6.00
CA THR A 74 -10.07 17.21 -7.17
C THR A 74 -10.79 16.74 -8.43
N LYS A 75 -10.74 17.58 -9.49
CA LYS A 75 -11.29 17.21 -10.81
C LYS A 75 -10.69 15.90 -11.32
N LYS A 76 -9.37 15.69 -11.14
CA LYS A 76 -8.64 14.48 -11.54
C LYS A 76 -9.16 13.23 -10.84
N ASN A 77 -9.62 13.35 -9.61
CA ASN A 77 -10.09 12.21 -8.80
C ASN A 77 -11.62 12.03 -8.84
N LYS A 78 -12.36 12.83 -9.62
CA LYS A 78 -13.84 12.82 -9.62
C LYS A 78 -14.45 11.41 -9.78
N ASN A 79 -13.87 10.59 -10.67
CA ASN A 79 -14.34 9.24 -10.99
C ASN A 79 -13.47 8.13 -10.39
N LEU A 80 -12.56 8.48 -9.46
CA LEU A 80 -11.66 7.49 -8.85
C LEU A 80 -12.49 6.51 -8.01
N LYS A 81 -12.29 5.21 -8.30
CA LYS A 81 -12.84 4.08 -7.56
C LYS A 81 -11.65 3.13 -7.31
N PRO A 82 -10.97 3.23 -6.18
CA PRO A 82 -9.84 2.38 -5.87
C PRO A 82 -10.23 0.90 -5.94
N SER A 83 -9.39 0.10 -6.56
CA SER A 83 -9.54 -1.36 -6.65
C SER A 83 -9.11 -2.03 -5.34
N LEU A 84 -9.33 -3.34 -5.23
CA LEU A 84 -8.80 -4.15 -4.13
C LEU A 84 -7.28 -4.13 -4.13
N HIS A 85 -6.64 -4.24 -5.31
CA HIS A 85 -5.20 -4.13 -5.47
C HIS A 85 -4.67 -2.81 -4.91
N ASP A 86 -5.25 -1.67 -5.34
CA ASP A 86 -4.84 -0.35 -4.85
C ASP A 86 -4.92 -0.28 -3.32
N MET A 87 -5.99 -0.82 -2.74
CA MET A 87 -6.22 -0.76 -1.30
C MET A 87 -5.20 -1.62 -0.53
N ALA A 88 -4.95 -2.85 -0.98
CA ALA A 88 -4.02 -3.77 -0.34
C ALA A 88 -2.58 -3.23 -0.33
N VAL A 89 -2.14 -2.61 -1.43
CA VAL A 89 -0.81 -1.96 -1.51
C VAL A 89 -0.67 -0.83 -0.48
N PHE A 90 -1.71 0.00 -0.28
CA PHE A 90 -1.68 1.05 0.75
C PHE A 90 -1.91 0.50 2.16
N ASP A 91 -2.64 -0.61 2.34
CA ASP A 91 -2.75 -1.29 3.62
C ASP A 91 -1.39 -1.84 4.05
N TYR A 92 -0.62 -2.41 3.11
CA TYR A 92 0.76 -2.84 3.32
C TYR A 92 1.66 -1.70 3.79
N GLN A 93 1.64 -0.55 3.10
CA GLN A 93 2.38 0.64 3.54
C GLN A 93 2.01 1.08 4.95
N ALA A 94 0.71 1.14 5.25
CA ALA A 94 0.23 1.54 6.56
C ALA A 94 0.66 0.58 7.67
N GLU A 95 0.74 -0.73 7.35
CA GLU A 95 1.22 -1.76 8.28
C GLU A 95 2.70 -1.62 8.56
N LEU A 96 3.54 -1.37 7.54
CA LEU A 96 4.96 -1.07 7.71
C LEU A 96 5.16 0.08 8.70
N ILE A 97 4.47 1.21 8.48
CA ILE A 97 4.56 2.40 9.35
C ILE A 97 4.07 2.09 10.76
N TYR A 98 2.98 1.34 10.90
CA TYR A 98 2.44 0.95 12.20
C TYR A 98 3.44 0.14 13.02
N ASN A 99 4.15 -0.79 12.38
CA ASN A 99 5.18 -1.62 13.00
C ASN A 99 6.54 -0.92 13.16
N GLY A 100 6.64 0.36 12.83
CA GLY A 100 7.81 1.20 13.11
C GLY A 100 8.79 1.34 11.96
N ALA A 101 8.46 0.88 10.76
CA ALA A 101 9.29 1.12 9.59
C ALA A 101 9.25 2.60 9.18
N GLU A 102 10.39 3.10 8.72
CA GLU A 102 10.53 4.40 8.07
C GLU A 102 10.49 4.22 6.56
N ILE A 103 9.47 4.76 5.90
CA ILE A 103 9.33 4.67 4.45
C ILE A 103 10.29 5.67 3.79
N ILE A 104 11.25 5.16 3.02
CA ILE A 104 12.20 5.96 2.24
C ILE A 104 11.59 6.27 0.86
N TYR A 105 11.01 5.26 0.22
CA TYR A 105 10.36 5.38 -1.07
C TYR A 105 9.16 4.45 -1.15
N PHE A 106 8.06 4.94 -1.73
CA PHE A 106 6.86 4.13 -1.97
C PHE A 106 6.18 4.58 -3.25
N LYS A 107 5.94 3.63 -4.14
CA LYS A 107 5.25 3.91 -5.39
C LYS A 107 4.29 2.77 -5.74
N PRO A 108 2.98 3.01 -5.74
CA PRO A 108 2.01 2.09 -6.29
C PRO A 108 2.12 2.06 -7.82
N ASN A 109 1.83 0.91 -8.42
CA ASN A 109 1.90 0.70 -9.87
C ASN A 109 3.28 1.07 -10.45
N GLN A 110 4.34 0.46 -9.96
CA GLN A 110 5.69 0.67 -10.48
C GLN A 110 5.88 -0.11 -11.78
N TYR A 111 6.48 0.56 -12.78
CA TYR A 111 6.80 -0.03 -14.07
C TYR A 111 8.29 -0.24 -14.22
N TRP A 112 8.66 -1.36 -14.85
CA TRP A 112 10.00 -1.83 -15.14
C TRP A 112 10.10 -2.24 -16.60
N MET A 113 11.33 -2.48 -17.14
CA MET A 113 11.56 -2.92 -18.50
C MET A 113 10.80 -2.04 -19.53
N ASN A 114 11.00 -0.72 -19.42
CA ASN A 114 10.32 0.26 -20.28
C ASN A 114 8.77 0.11 -20.30
N GLY A 115 8.20 -0.33 -19.18
CA GLY A 115 6.75 -0.46 -19.03
C GLY A 115 6.18 -1.85 -19.32
N THR A 116 7.02 -2.82 -19.69
CA THR A 116 6.58 -4.19 -20.00
C THR A 116 6.18 -4.96 -18.75
N VAL A 117 6.90 -4.74 -17.63
CA VAL A 117 6.59 -5.34 -16.34
C VAL A 117 6.01 -4.29 -15.41
N ARG A 118 4.88 -4.60 -14.79
CA ARG A 118 4.25 -3.77 -13.75
C ARG A 118 4.13 -4.58 -12.49
N SER A 119 4.63 -4.03 -11.37
CA SER A 119 4.27 -4.48 -10.01
C SER A 119 3.16 -3.60 -9.45
N ASP A 120 2.31 -4.14 -8.58
CA ASP A 120 1.26 -3.38 -7.92
C ASP A 120 1.83 -2.32 -6.96
N GLY A 121 3.04 -2.58 -6.41
CA GLY A 121 3.77 -1.59 -5.63
C GLY A 121 5.27 -1.87 -5.58
N PHE A 122 6.02 -0.83 -5.22
CA PHE A 122 7.43 -0.90 -4.87
C PHE A 122 7.69 -0.05 -3.63
N CYS A 123 8.40 -0.61 -2.67
CA CYS A 123 8.67 0.02 -1.40
C CYS A 123 10.13 -0.14 -0.99
N ILE A 124 10.75 0.97 -0.56
CA ILE A 124 12.03 0.99 0.13
C ILE A 124 11.77 1.54 1.52
N PHE A 125 12.17 0.81 2.54
CA PHE A 125 11.98 1.24 3.92
C PHE A 125 13.14 0.84 4.81
N LYS A 126 13.31 1.57 5.90
CA LYS A 126 14.27 1.26 6.96
C LYS A 126 13.54 0.66 8.15
N PHE A 127 14.05 -0.45 8.66
CA PHE A 127 13.57 -1.09 9.88
C PHE A 127 14.74 -1.71 10.65
N ASN A 128 14.87 -1.43 11.95
CA ASN A 128 15.97 -1.89 12.80
C ASN A 128 17.36 -1.64 12.16
N ASP A 129 17.57 -0.40 11.66
CA ASP A 129 18.79 0.06 10.97
C ASP A 129 19.16 -0.67 9.67
N LYS A 130 18.31 -1.57 9.18
CA LYS A 130 18.45 -2.22 7.88
C LYS A 130 17.52 -1.59 6.85
N ILE A 131 17.97 -1.55 5.59
CA ILE A 131 17.17 -1.11 4.45
C ILE A 131 16.62 -2.36 3.76
N TYR A 132 15.35 -2.31 3.42
CA TYR A 132 14.61 -3.36 2.74
C TYR A 132 14.05 -2.83 1.43
N PHE A 133 14.06 -3.70 0.42
CA PHE A 133 13.50 -3.44 -0.91
C PHE A 133 12.40 -4.47 -1.17
N ASN A 134 11.17 -4.04 -1.37
CA ASN A 134 10.07 -4.92 -1.65
C ASN A 134 9.36 -4.58 -2.96
N LEU A 135 9.19 -5.57 -3.83
CA LEU A 135 8.17 -5.57 -4.86
C LEU A 135 6.87 -6.11 -4.26
N ILE A 136 5.74 -5.50 -4.57
CA ILE A 136 4.44 -5.88 -4.02
C ILE A 136 3.56 -6.33 -5.18
N GLU A 137 2.98 -7.51 -5.04
CA GLU A 137 1.98 -8.06 -5.96
C GLU A 137 0.76 -8.51 -5.18
N VAL A 138 -0.43 -8.17 -5.67
CA VAL A 138 -1.70 -8.49 -5.02
C VAL A 138 -2.47 -9.49 -5.86
N VAL A 139 -2.76 -10.66 -5.31
CA VAL A 139 -3.49 -11.73 -5.98
C VAL A 139 -4.91 -11.79 -5.43
N VAL A 140 -5.88 -11.41 -6.25
CA VAL A 140 -7.30 -11.43 -5.88
C VAL A 140 -8.02 -12.62 -6.52
N ASN A 141 -7.58 -13.04 -7.72
CA ASN A 141 -8.15 -14.16 -8.47
C ASN A 141 -7.05 -15.12 -8.88
N HIS A 142 -7.30 -16.43 -8.81
CA HIS A 142 -6.34 -17.46 -9.17
C HIS A 142 -5.86 -17.47 -10.63
N ASN A 143 -6.49 -16.69 -11.51
CA ASN A 143 -6.16 -16.64 -12.94
C ASN A 143 -5.06 -15.64 -13.29
N ASP A 144 -4.53 -14.88 -12.31
CA ASP A 144 -3.52 -13.85 -12.55
C ASP A 144 -2.07 -14.36 -12.33
N ASP A 145 -1.82 -15.65 -12.57
CA ASP A 145 -0.57 -16.36 -12.28
C ASP A 145 0.63 -15.94 -13.16
N ASN A 146 0.66 -14.73 -13.65
CA ASN A 146 1.80 -14.33 -14.49
C ASN A 146 2.98 -13.81 -13.65
N PHE A 147 3.49 -14.64 -12.71
CA PHE A 147 4.71 -14.37 -11.95
C PHE A 147 5.99 -14.54 -12.79
N LYS A 148 5.90 -15.18 -13.96
CA LYS A 148 7.00 -15.30 -14.93
C LYS A 148 7.59 -13.92 -15.29
N LYS A 149 6.79 -12.86 -15.26
CA LYS A 149 7.27 -11.49 -15.46
C LYS A 149 8.41 -11.09 -14.51
N TYR A 150 8.46 -11.65 -13.29
CA TYR A 150 9.52 -11.37 -12.31
C TYR A 150 10.80 -12.16 -12.61
N ASP A 151 10.69 -13.37 -13.16
CA ASP A 151 11.86 -14.09 -13.69
C ASP A 151 12.49 -13.34 -14.86
N ASP A 152 11.66 -12.83 -15.77
CA ASP A 152 12.12 -12.02 -16.89
C ASP A 152 12.79 -10.72 -16.40
N LEU A 153 12.21 -10.05 -15.39
CA LEU A 153 12.76 -8.85 -14.78
C LEU A 153 14.10 -9.13 -14.06
N TYR A 154 14.20 -10.26 -13.35
CA TYR A 154 15.40 -10.68 -12.65
C TYR A 154 16.59 -10.82 -13.62
N ILE A 155 16.39 -11.45 -14.78
CA ILE A 155 17.42 -11.71 -15.78
C ILE A 155 17.96 -10.41 -16.40
N THR A 156 17.14 -9.36 -16.48
CA THR A 156 17.58 -8.06 -17.06
C THR A 156 18.59 -7.32 -16.21
N ASN A 157 18.71 -7.65 -14.93
CA ASN A 157 19.49 -6.91 -13.93
C ASN A 157 19.11 -5.43 -13.81
N GLU A 158 17.95 -5.00 -14.32
CA GLU A 158 17.54 -3.58 -14.29
C GLU A 158 17.49 -3.04 -12.87
N ILE A 159 16.90 -3.81 -11.96
CA ILE A 159 16.76 -3.41 -10.56
C ILE A 159 18.11 -3.56 -9.83
N GLN A 160 18.79 -4.68 -10.03
CA GLN A 160 20.07 -4.97 -9.39
C GLN A 160 21.13 -3.90 -9.73
N ASN A 161 21.13 -3.38 -10.94
CA ASN A 161 22.03 -2.29 -11.35
C ASN A 161 21.75 -0.97 -10.60
N ILE A 162 20.53 -0.77 -10.10
CA ILE A 162 20.15 0.43 -9.33
C ILE A 162 20.44 0.21 -7.84
N TYR A 163 20.29 -1.02 -7.33
CA TYR A 163 20.32 -1.34 -5.90
C TYR A 163 21.46 -2.32 -5.55
N GLU A 164 22.69 -1.99 -5.94
CA GLU A 164 23.94 -2.63 -5.52
C GLU A 164 23.98 -4.16 -5.71
N GLY A 165 23.30 -4.67 -6.73
CA GLY A 165 23.28 -6.09 -7.07
C GLY A 165 22.14 -6.88 -6.42
N GLU A 166 21.33 -6.26 -5.55
CA GLU A 166 20.22 -6.94 -4.90
C GLU A 166 18.91 -6.87 -5.72
N PHE A 167 18.23 -8.01 -5.85
CA PHE A 167 16.85 -8.04 -6.33
C PHE A 167 15.90 -7.92 -5.13
N PRO A 168 14.85 -7.07 -5.21
CA PRO A 168 13.91 -6.89 -4.12
C PRO A 168 13.20 -8.19 -3.73
N GLU A 169 12.92 -8.36 -2.45
CA GLU A 169 12.04 -9.42 -1.99
C GLU A 169 10.61 -9.19 -2.52
N LEU A 170 10.02 -10.21 -3.13
CA LEU A 170 8.66 -10.14 -3.65
C LEU A 170 7.65 -10.45 -2.53
N ILE A 171 6.83 -9.49 -2.20
CA ILE A 171 5.73 -9.64 -1.25
C ILE A 171 4.44 -9.91 -2.03
N ILE A 172 3.91 -11.10 -1.85
CA ILE A 172 2.68 -11.56 -2.50
C ILE A 172 1.56 -11.45 -1.48
N ILE A 173 0.64 -10.50 -1.70
CA ILE A 173 -0.56 -10.35 -0.88
C ILE A 173 -1.67 -11.17 -1.53
N ASP A 174 -1.99 -12.33 -0.96
CA ASP A 174 -2.88 -13.31 -1.58
C ASP A 174 -4.17 -13.47 -0.78
N SER A 175 -5.31 -13.38 -1.45
CA SER A 175 -6.61 -13.70 -0.86
C SER A 175 -6.82 -15.21 -0.62
N PHE A 176 -5.90 -16.07 -1.12
CA PHE A 176 -5.99 -17.54 -1.10
C PHE A 176 -4.70 -18.21 -0.61
N VAL A 177 -4.05 -17.64 0.40
CA VAL A 177 -2.71 -18.02 0.96
C VAL A 177 -2.43 -19.53 1.00
N HIS A 178 -3.44 -20.36 1.20
CA HIS A 178 -3.28 -21.81 1.34
C HIS A 178 -3.43 -22.61 0.02
N LYS A 179 -3.63 -21.93 -1.12
CA LYS A 179 -3.95 -22.59 -2.40
C LYS A 179 -2.99 -22.26 -3.53
N THR A 180 -2.10 -21.29 -3.34
CA THR A 180 -1.24 -20.80 -4.41
C THR A 180 0.17 -21.31 -4.19
N ASN A 181 0.70 -22.12 -5.11
CA ASN A 181 2.12 -22.48 -5.18
C ASN A 181 2.78 -21.58 -6.21
N PHE A 182 3.72 -20.77 -5.76
CA PHE A 182 4.54 -19.94 -6.63
C PHE A 182 5.90 -20.60 -6.83
N GLU A 183 6.32 -20.75 -8.08
CA GLU A 183 7.63 -21.26 -8.45
C GLU A 183 8.31 -20.26 -9.37
N PHE A 184 9.51 -19.83 -8.99
CA PHE A 184 10.38 -19.00 -9.80
C PHE A 184 11.51 -19.84 -10.37
N LYS A 185 11.95 -19.53 -11.59
CA LYS A 185 13.11 -20.18 -12.23
C LYS A 185 14.43 -19.65 -11.69
N ASN A 186 14.41 -18.41 -11.20
CA ASN A 186 15.56 -17.71 -10.65
C ASN A 186 15.45 -17.66 -9.13
N ASP A 187 16.55 -17.30 -8.46
CA ASP A 187 16.62 -17.18 -7.00
C ASP A 187 15.93 -15.90 -6.51
N ILE A 188 14.61 -15.83 -6.72
CA ILE A 188 13.77 -14.72 -6.27
C ILE A 188 13.25 -15.06 -4.87
N LYS A 189 13.68 -14.26 -3.89
CA LYS A 189 13.12 -14.34 -2.54
C LYS A 189 11.70 -13.80 -2.54
N PHE A 190 10.78 -14.53 -1.91
CA PHE A 190 9.41 -14.09 -1.79
C PHE A 190 8.79 -14.49 -0.45
N LYS A 191 7.75 -13.76 -0.07
CA LYS A 191 6.88 -14.06 1.07
C LYS A 191 5.44 -13.92 0.66
N ILE A 192 4.59 -14.80 1.17
CA ILE A 192 3.14 -14.76 0.95
C ILE A 192 2.50 -14.32 2.25
N ILE A 193 1.64 -13.33 2.17
CA ILE A 193 0.87 -12.81 3.30
C ILE A 193 -0.60 -12.74 2.91
N ASP A 194 -1.48 -12.86 3.89
CA ASP A 194 -2.92 -12.75 3.64
C ASP A 194 -3.34 -11.31 3.32
N LEU A 195 -4.49 -11.17 2.67
CA LEU A 195 -5.05 -9.86 2.29
C LEU A 195 -5.38 -8.98 3.51
N GLU A 196 -5.62 -9.58 4.68
CA GLU A 196 -5.91 -8.89 5.92
C GLU A 196 -4.65 -8.46 6.66
N LEU A 197 -3.48 -8.95 6.21
CA LEU A 197 -2.15 -8.69 6.75
C LEU A 197 -2.00 -9.18 8.20
N ASN A 198 -2.66 -10.30 8.55
CA ASN A 198 -2.55 -10.89 9.89
C ASN A 198 -1.15 -11.46 10.13
N ASP A 199 -0.52 -12.01 9.09
CA ASP A 199 0.83 -12.60 9.14
C ASP A 199 1.94 -11.57 8.87
N PHE A 200 1.63 -10.30 8.92
CA PHE A 200 2.55 -9.21 8.58
C PHE A 200 3.89 -9.24 9.35
N PRO A 201 3.96 -9.64 10.64
CA PRO A 201 5.23 -9.74 11.36
C PRO A 201 6.27 -10.67 10.71
N ILE A 202 5.84 -11.64 9.90
CA ILE A 202 6.72 -12.58 9.16
C ILE A 202 7.64 -11.85 8.16
N ILE A 203 7.28 -10.65 7.73
CA ILE A 203 8.09 -9.86 6.78
C ILE A 203 9.45 -9.47 7.36
N PHE A 204 9.55 -9.38 8.69
CA PHE A 204 10.75 -8.96 9.38
C PHE A 204 11.60 -10.12 9.92
N LEU A 205 11.15 -11.36 9.75
CA LEU A 205 11.85 -12.58 10.08
C LEU A 205 12.62 -13.12 8.88
#